data_b5a61b448300984adfc59886246729e1
#
_entry.id   b5a61b448300984adfc59886246729e1
#
_cell.length_a   1.000
_cell.length_b   1.000
_cell.length_c   1.000
_cell.angle_alpha   90.00
_cell.angle_beta   90.00
_cell.angle_gamma   90.00
#
_symmetry.space_group_name_H-M   'P 1'
#
loop_
_entity.id
_entity.type
_entity.pdbx_description
1 polymer ?
#
loop_
_entity_poly.entity_id
_entity_poly.type
_entity_poly.pdbx_seq_one_letter_code
_entity_poly.pdbx_strand_id
1 'polypeptide(L)'
;MTQTFIPGKDAALEDSIARFQQQLQDLGFNIEEASWLNPVPNVWSVHIRDRDCALCFTNGKGATKKAALASALGEYFERLSTNYFFADFYLGQNIANGDFVHYPDEKWFALPEDDTLPEGILDERLHAFYDPEQE
;
A
#
# COMPACT_ATOMS: atom_id res chain seq x y z
N MET A 1 -7.90 -19.59 19.17
CA MET A 1 -6.85 -18.62 18.84
C MET A 1 -7.40 -17.23 19.13
N THR A 2 -6.59 -16.33 19.67
CA THR A 2 -7.01 -14.96 19.95
C THR A 2 -7.10 -14.20 18.61
N GLN A 3 -8.26 -13.66 18.29
CA GLN A 3 -8.47 -12.85 17.10
C GLN A 3 -8.03 -11.41 17.35
N THR A 4 -7.36 -10.81 16.37
CA THR A 4 -6.85 -9.42 16.45
C THR A 4 -7.70 -8.52 15.55
N PHE A 5 -8.46 -7.61 16.16
CA PHE A 5 -9.23 -6.59 15.43
C PHE A 5 -8.53 -5.24 15.48
N ILE A 6 -8.43 -4.61 14.33
CA ILE A 6 -8.00 -3.21 14.22
C ILE A 6 -9.26 -2.34 14.23
N PRO A 7 -9.31 -1.25 15.03
CA PRO A 7 -10.44 -0.33 15.03
C PRO A 7 -10.79 0.14 13.61
N GLY A 8 -12.07 0.07 13.25
CA GLY A 8 -12.55 0.45 11.92
C GLY A 8 -12.38 -0.61 10.83
N LYS A 9 -11.97 -1.85 11.18
CA LYS A 9 -11.93 -3.00 10.26
C LYS A 9 -13.00 -4.02 10.61
N ASP A 10 -13.60 -4.61 9.59
CA ASP A 10 -14.76 -5.51 9.73
C ASP A 10 -14.36 -6.97 10.02
N ALA A 11 -13.09 -7.33 9.81
CA ALA A 11 -12.59 -8.68 10.00
C ALA A 11 -11.32 -8.72 10.84
N ALA A 12 -11.12 -9.83 11.54
CA ALA A 12 -9.87 -10.08 12.25
C ALA A 12 -8.70 -10.24 11.27
N LEU A 13 -7.51 -9.82 11.69
CA LEU A 13 -6.30 -9.93 10.86
C LEU A 13 -6.01 -11.37 10.45
N GLU A 14 -6.18 -12.32 11.39
CA GLU A 14 -5.93 -13.74 11.17
C GLU A 14 -6.84 -14.33 10.08
N ASP A 15 -8.12 -13.97 10.13
CA ASP A 15 -9.11 -14.43 9.16
C ASP A 15 -8.84 -13.84 7.78
N SER A 16 -8.48 -12.55 7.73
CA SER A 16 -8.12 -11.86 6.49
C SER A 16 -6.87 -12.45 5.86
N ILE A 17 -5.81 -12.69 6.63
CA ILE A 17 -4.56 -13.31 6.17
C ILE A 17 -4.84 -14.70 5.61
N ALA A 18 -5.52 -15.55 6.39
CA ALA A 18 -5.82 -16.91 5.96
C ALA A 18 -6.66 -16.94 4.67
N ARG A 19 -7.65 -16.07 4.56
CA ARG A 19 -8.49 -15.94 3.37
C ARG A 19 -7.68 -15.48 2.15
N PHE A 20 -6.86 -14.46 2.30
CA PHE A 20 -6.03 -13.95 1.20
C PHE A 20 -5.02 -15.00 0.72
N GLN A 21 -4.34 -15.67 1.65
CA GLN A 21 -3.39 -16.73 1.30
C GLN A 21 -4.06 -17.88 0.56
N GLN A 22 -5.23 -18.33 1.02
CA GLN A 22 -5.98 -19.38 0.35
C GLN A 22 -6.42 -18.96 -1.06
N GLN A 23 -6.98 -17.76 -1.20
CA GLN A 23 -7.42 -17.26 -2.50
C GLN A 23 -6.27 -17.12 -3.49
N LEU A 24 -5.09 -16.64 -3.06
CA LEU A 24 -3.90 -16.53 -3.91
C LEU A 24 -3.42 -17.92 -4.36
N GLN A 25 -3.43 -18.89 -3.44
CA GLN A 25 -3.08 -20.28 -3.77
C GLN A 25 -4.08 -20.89 -4.78
N ASP A 26 -5.37 -20.65 -4.60
CA ASP A 26 -6.42 -21.13 -5.52
C ASP A 26 -6.30 -20.50 -6.91
N LEU A 27 -5.78 -19.26 -7.00
CA LEU A 27 -5.46 -18.58 -8.25
C LEU A 27 -4.13 -19.04 -8.87
N GLY A 28 -3.36 -19.89 -8.20
CA GLY A 28 -2.10 -20.44 -8.69
C GLY A 28 -0.85 -19.63 -8.31
N PHE A 29 -0.96 -18.62 -7.45
CA PHE A 29 0.19 -17.86 -6.95
C PHE A 29 0.90 -18.62 -5.82
N ASN A 30 2.22 -18.60 -5.85
CA ASN A 30 3.09 -19.21 -4.84
C ASN A 30 3.79 -18.12 -4.03
N ILE A 31 3.03 -17.45 -3.16
CA ILE A 31 3.51 -16.28 -2.41
C ILE A 31 4.50 -16.67 -1.33
N GLU A 32 5.65 -15.99 -1.30
CA GLU A 32 6.63 -16.07 -0.24
C GLU A 32 6.81 -14.73 0.49
N GLU A 33 7.09 -14.81 1.78
CA GLU A 33 7.51 -13.69 2.62
C GLU A 33 9.03 -13.52 2.46
N ALA A 34 9.46 -12.79 1.43
CA ALA A 34 10.84 -12.73 1.00
C ALA A 34 11.76 -12.02 2.01
N SER A 35 11.27 -10.99 2.67
CA SER A 35 12.02 -10.29 3.72
C SER A 35 11.12 -9.57 4.73
N TRP A 36 11.64 -9.42 5.94
CA TRP A 36 11.02 -8.69 7.03
C TRP A 36 11.96 -7.64 7.59
N LEU A 37 11.42 -6.47 7.93
CA LEU A 37 12.13 -5.38 8.60
C LEU A 37 11.36 -4.95 9.85
N ASN A 38 12.11 -4.68 10.92
CA ASN A 38 11.59 -4.07 12.15
C ASN A 38 12.62 -3.08 12.68
N PRO A 39 12.73 -1.90 12.05
CA PRO A 39 13.78 -0.93 12.36
C PRO A 39 13.64 -0.33 13.78
N VAL A 40 12.42 -0.19 14.26
CA VAL A 40 12.09 0.30 15.61
C VAL A 40 10.88 -0.46 16.15
N PRO A 41 10.62 -0.45 17.48
CA PRO A 41 9.43 -1.07 18.06
C PRO A 41 8.14 -0.60 17.40
N ASN A 42 7.21 -1.52 17.18
CA ASN A 42 5.90 -1.27 16.54
C ASN A 42 5.94 -0.77 15.08
N VAL A 43 7.07 -0.92 14.40
CA VAL A 43 7.18 -0.65 12.96
C VAL A 43 7.63 -1.91 12.25
N TRP A 44 6.73 -2.56 11.53
CA TRP A 44 7.01 -3.75 10.76
C TRP A 44 6.78 -3.49 9.28
N SER A 45 7.66 -4.05 8.47
CA SER A 45 7.50 -4.11 7.03
C SER A 45 7.77 -5.52 6.53
N VAL A 46 7.02 -5.95 5.54
CA VAL A 46 7.22 -7.22 4.85
C VAL A 46 7.25 -7.00 3.35
N HIS A 47 8.18 -7.65 2.69
CA HIS A 47 8.20 -7.82 1.24
C HIS A 47 7.65 -9.22 0.91
N ILE A 48 6.54 -9.28 0.19
CA ILE A 48 6.00 -10.54 -0.34
C ILE A 48 6.11 -10.52 -1.86
N ARG A 49 6.31 -11.69 -2.43
CA ARG A 49 6.37 -11.87 -3.90
C ARG A 49 5.92 -13.27 -4.29
N ASP A 50 5.54 -13.41 -5.54
CA ASP A 50 5.38 -14.72 -6.14
C ASP A 50 6.76 -15.33 -6.44
N ARG A 51 6.97 -16.59 -6.07
CA ARG A 51 8.21 -17.33 -6.34
C ARG A 51 8.48 -17.53 -7.82
N ASP A 52 7.41 -17.71 -8.58
CA ASP A 52 7.48 -18.02 -10.01
C ASP A 52 7.58 -16.75 -10.86
N CYS A 53 7.20 -15.59 -10.32
CA CYS A 53 7.32 -14.28 -10.94
C CYS A 53 7.67 -13.19 -9.91
N ALA A 54 8.95 -12.96 -9.69
CA ALA A 54 9.44 -11.99 -8.70
C ALA A 54 9.02 -10.53 -8.97
N LEU A 55 8.54 -10.22 -10.17
CA LEU A 55 7.98 -8.91 -10.52
C LEU A 55 6.60 -8.69 -9.90
N CYS A 56 5.89 -9.78 -9.58
CA CYS A 56 4.63 -9.72 -8.84
C CYS A 56 4.92 -9.66 -7.34
N PHE A 57 5.11 -8.45 -6.82
CA PHE A 57 5.44 -8.22 -5.42
C PHE A 57 4.69 -7.04 -4.83
N THR A 58 4.60 -7.03 -3.50
CA THR A 58 4.10 -5.89 -2.71
C THR A 58 4.86 -5.76 -1.40
N ASN A 59 4.71 -4.60 -0.76
CA ASN A 59 5.32 -4.31 0.52
C ASN A 59 4.26 -3.85 1.51
N GLY A 60 4.03 -4.64 2.55
CA GLY A 60 3.11 -4.27 3.62
C GLY A 60 3.81 -3.63 4.80
N LYS A 61 3.10 -2.73 5.47
CA LYS A 61 3.57 -2.07 6.69
C LYS A 61 2.50 -2.15 7.78
N GLY A 62 2.94 -2.17 9.05
CA GLY A 62 2.02 -2.21 10.18
C GLY A 62 2.73 -2.14 11.53
N ALA A 63 1.96 -1.87 12.59
CA ALA A 63 2.46 -1.85 13.96
C ALA A 63 2.83 -3.26 14.49
N THR A 64 2.35 -4.30 13.84
CA THR A 64 2.65 -5.70 14.16
C THR A 64 2.97 -6.48 12.88
N LYS A 65 3.65 -7.63 13.01
CA LYS A 65 3.88 -8.54 11.89
C LYS A 65 2.59 -8.90 11.14
N LYS A 66 1.53 -9.24 11.87
CA LYS A 66 0.24 -9.60 11.27
C LYS A 66 -0.36 -8.44 10.48
N ALA A 67 -0.32 -7.23 11.03
CA ALA A 67 -0.82 -6.05 10.34
C ALA A 67 -0.03 -5.75 9.06
N ALA A 68 1.30 -5.88 9.10
CA ALA A 68 2.13 -5.73 7.91
C ALA A 68 1.84 -6.78 6.84
N LEU A 69 1.68 -8.05 7.24
CA LEU A 69 1.35 -9.13 6.30
C LEU A 69 -0.05 -8.95 5.68
N ALA A 70 -1.05 -8.61 6.48
CA ALA A 70 -2.39 -8.34 5.97
C ALA A 70 -2.40 -7.16 4.99
N SER A 71 -1.63 -6.11 5.27
CA SER A 71 -1.44 -4.97 4.37
C SER A 71 -0.82 -5.39 3.04
N ALA A 72 0.27 -6.18 3.07
CA ALA A 72 0.93 -6.66 1.85
C ALA A 72 0.02 -7.53 0.98
N LEU A 73 -0.71 -8.45 1.60
CA LEU A 73 -1.64 -9.34 0.90
C LEU A 73 -2.81 -8.55 0.30
N GLY A 74 -3.36 -7.58 1.03
CA GLY A 74 -4.42 -6.70 0.52
C GLY A 74 -3.97 -5.90 -0.70
N GLU A 75 -2.78 -5.29 -0.65
CA GLU A 75 -2.19 -4.59 -1.79
C GLU A 75 -1.93 -5.53 -2.96
N TYR A 76 -1.54 -6.77 -2.71
CA TYR A 76 -1.35 -7.76 -3.77
C TYR A 76 -2.65 -8.00 -4.55
N PHE A 77 -3.78 -8.15 -3.85
CA PHE A 77 -5.10 -8.27 -4.49
C PHE A 77 -5.52 -7.01 -5.24
N GLU A 78 -5.25 -5.84 -4.69
CA GLU A 78 -5.51 -4.57 -5.37
C GLU A 78 -4.75 -4.52 -6.70
N ARG A 79 -3.46 -4.83 -6.70
CA ARG A 79 -2.63 -4.85 -7.90
C ARG A 79 -3.06 -5.90 -8.93
N LEU A 80 -3.51 -7.08 -8.48
CA LEU A 80 -4.10 -8.08 -9.37
C LEU A 80 -5.40 -7.57 -10.01
N SER A 81 -6.29 -6.99 -9.20
CA SER A 81 -7.60 -6.52 -9.65
C SER A 81 -7.53 -5.36 -10.63
N THR A 82 -6.48 -4.56 -10.55
CA THR A 82 -6.23 -3.41 -11.44
C THR A 82 -5.28 -3.72 -12.60
N ASN A 83 -4.83 -4.96 -12.74
CA ASN A 83 -3.77 -5.37 -13.68
C ASN A 83 -2.45 -4.59 -13.50
N TYR A 84 -2.20 -4.03 -12.33
CA TYR A 84 -1.04 -3.17 -12.08
C TYR A 84 0.29 -3.88 -12.36
N PHE A 85 0.42 -5.15 -11.99
CA PHE A 85 1.65 -5.92 -12.23
C PHE A 85 2.03 -6.05 -13.70
N PHE A 86 1.05 -5.94 -14.60
CA PHE A 86 1.23 -6.13 -16.02
C PHE A 86 1.04 -4.85 -16.84
N ALA A 87 0.73 -3.74 -16.17
CA ALA A 87 0.46 -2.47 -16.83
C ALA A 87 1.64 -2.03 -17.73
N ASP A 88 2.86 -2.12 -17.21
CA ASP A 88 4.07 -1.72 -17.92
C ASP A 88 4.33 -2.57 -19.17
N PHE A 89 3.91 -3.84 -19.15
CA PHE A 89 4.05 -4.73 -20.32
C PHE A 89 3.10 -4.40 -21.46
N TYR A 90 1.88 -3.94 -21.11
CA TYR A 90 0.83 -3.70 -22.09
C TYR A 90 0.71 -2.24 -22.51
N LEU A 91 0.98 -1.33 -21.61
CA LEU A 91 0.69 0.09 -21.80
C LEU A 91 1.96 0.94 -21.98
N GLY A 92 3.11 0.41 -21.61
CA GLY A 92 4.38 1.08 -21.72
C GLY A 92 4.47 2.38 -20.91
N GLN A 93 5.55 3.15 -21.12
CA GLN A 93 5.82 4.38 -20.37
C GLN A 93 4.84 5.52 -20.69
N ASN A 94 4.07 5.42 -21.77
CA ASN A 94 3.16 6.48 -22.20
C ASN A 94 1.79 6.43 -21.51
N ILE A 95 1.54 5.45 -20.65
CA ILE A 95 0.26 5.34 -19.94
C ILE A 95 -0.07 6.60 -19.14
N ALA A 96 0.94 7.23 -18.55
CA ALA A 96 0.78 8.46 -17.79
C ALA A 96 0.46 9.70 -18.64
N ASN A 97 0.58 9.61 -19.95
CA ASN A 97 0.29 10.69 -20.90
C ASN A 97 -1.06 10.53 -21.59
N GLY A 98 -1.85 9.52 -21.21
CA GLY A 98 -3.21 9.32 -21.72
C GLY A 98 -4.25 10.16 -20.94
N ASP A 99 -5.50 10.07 -21.40
CA ASP A 99 -6.63 10.68 -20.70
C ASP A 99 -6.89 9.93 -19.38
N PHE A 100 -7.00 10.67 -18.29
CA PHE A 100 -7.36 10.15 -16.98
C PHE A 100 -8.83 10.37 -16.70
N VAL A 101 -9.46 9.38 -16.07
CA VAL A 101 -10.81 9.54 -15.51
C VAL A 101 -10.66 10.00 -14.07
N HIS A 102 -11.18 11.19 -13.79
CA HIS A 102 -11.15 11.79 -12.46
C HIS A 102 -12.50 11.61 -11.77
N TYR A 103 -12.47 11.37 -10.46
CA TYR A 103 -13.70 11.38 -9.66
C TYR A 103 -14.21 12.80 -9.50
N PRO A 104 -15.55 13.02 -9.44
CA PRO A 104 -16.13 14.37 -9.35
C PRO A 104 -15.72 15.17 -8.11
N ASP A 105 -15.30 14.48 -7.03
CA ASP A 105 -14.85 15.07 -5.77
C ASP A 105 -13.30 15.13 -5.65
N GLU A 106 -12.59 14.76 -6.71
CA GLU A 106 -11.13 14.84 -6.76
C GLU A 106 -10.69 16.30 -6.80
N LYS A 107 -9.78 16.67 -5.88
CA LYS A 107 -9.24 18.02 -5.82
C LYS A 107 -7.85 18.06 -6.45
N TRP A 108 -7.69 18.94 -7.40
CA TRP A 108 -6.42 19.21 -8.06
C TRP A 108 -5.80 20.47 -7.47
N PHE A 109 -4.53 20.38 -7.11
CA PHE A 109 -3.75 21.50 -6.63
C PHE A 109 -2.68 21.81 -7.67
N ALA A 110 -2.84 22.90 -8.41
CA ALA A 110 -1.74 23.46 -9.21
C ALA A 110 -0.79 24.18 -8.25
N LEU A 111 0.52 24.02 -8.44
CA LEU A 111 1.50 24.83 -7.72
C LEU A 111 1.34 26.28 -8.20
N PRO A 112 1.06 27.25 -7.31
CA PRO A 112 1.02 28.67 -7.68
C PRO A 112 2.40 29.16 -8.15
N GLU A 113 2.42 30.16 -9.02
CA GLU A 113 3.68 30.76 -9.51
C GLU A 113 4.50 31.43 -8.40
N ASP A 114 3.88 31.75 -7.27
CA ASP A 114 4.51 32.41 -6.11
C ASP A 114 4.99 31.46 -5.01
N ASP A 115 5.07 30.16 -5.31
CA ASP A 115 5.48 29.10 -4.36
C ASP A 115 4.61 29.01 -3.09
N THR A 116 3.42 29.62 -3.07
CA THR A 116 2.49 29.45 -1.95
C THR A 116 1.80 28.09 -2.05
N LEU A 117 1.52 27.47 -0.90
CA LEU A 117 0.77 26.21 -0.86
C LEU A 117 -0.74 26.51 -0.79
N PRO A 118 -1.57 25.78 -1.55
CA PRO A 118 -3.02 25.85 -1.42
C PRO A 118 -3.49 25.56 0.01
N GLU A 119 -4.60 26.18 0.41
CA GLU A 119 -5.19 25.94 1.72
C GLU A 119 -5.48 24.44 1.93
N GLY A 120 -5.09 23.90 3.07
CA GLY A 120 -5.28 22.49 3.43
C GLY A 120 -4.15 21.55 3.01
N ILE A 121 -3.12 22.05 2.34
CA ILE A 121 -1.86 21.32 2.14
C ILE A 121 -0.93 21.63 3.32
N LEU A 122 -0.08 20.65 3.66
CA LEU A 122 0.90 20.76 4.73
C LEU A 122 1.84 21.96 4.45
N ASP A 123 1.70 23.00 5.25
CA ASP A 123 2.57 24.17 5.25
C ASP A 123 3.63 24.08 6.37
N GLU A 124 4.53 25.05 6.43
CA GLU A 124 5.60 25.09 7.46
C GLU A 124 5.06 25.04 8.89
N ARG A 125 3.88 25.60 9.13
CA ARG A 125 3.26 25.62 10.47
C ARG A 125 2.71 24.25 10.83
N LEU A 126 2.07 23.54 9.89
CA LEU A 126 1.61 22.17 10.08
C LEU A 126 2.78 21.21 10.16
N HIS A 127 3.83 21.43 9.35
CA HIS A 127 5.05 20.64 9.44
C HIS A 127 5.68 20.78 10.85
N ALA A 128 5.87 22.00 11.35
CA ALA A 128 6.40 22.24 12.68
C ALA A 128 5.51 21.68 13.81
N PHE A 129 4.20 21.53 13.58
CA PHE A 129 3.29 20.89 14.53
C PHE A 129 3.49 19.37 14.59
N TYR A 130 3.71 18.71 13.43
CA TYR A 130 3.87 17.27 13.37
C TYR A 130 5.32 16.81 13.58
N ASP A 131 6.29 17.66 13.29
CA ASP A 131 7.72 17.43 13.48
C ASP A 131 8.37 18.64 14.21
N PRO A 132 8.09 18.78 15.53
CA PRO A 132 8.56 19.93 16.29
C PRO A 132 10.08 19.96 16.48
N GLU A 133 10.77 18.85 16.29
CA GLU A 133 12.23 18.73 16.47
C GLU A 133 13.00 18.82 15.16
N GLN A 134 12.29 18.84 14.02
CA GLN A 134 12.85 18.95 12.65
C GLN A 134 13.91 17.88 12.34
N GLU A 135 13.63 16.63 12.74
CA GLU A 135 14.48 15.45 12.48
C GLU A 135 14.19 14.75 11.15
#